data_d87e37cbb6d8bcec9b6d22062e9e6eda
#
_entry.id   d87e37cbb6d8bcec9b6d22062e9e6eda
#
_cell.length_a   1.000
_cell.length_b   1.000
_cell.length_c   1.000
_cell.angle_alpha   90.00
_cell.angle_beta   90.00
_cell.angle_gamma   90.00
#
_symmetry.space_group_name_H-M   'P 1'
#
loop_
_entity.id
_entity.type
_entity.pdbx_description
1 polymer ?
#
loop_
_entity_poly.entity_id
_entity_poly.type
_entity_poly.pdbx_seq_one_letter_code
_entity_poly.pdbx_strand_id
1 'polypeptide(L)'
;MDNEYLLNFLKEKNVATIKKKKHTYLTYYGLEQQDTYVLKDGVVKTSVILPDGREFNISYINTPDILSLLRDQVSQYTSAPFNVRVESDVATFYRIPRVLFWDYVSQDKELQDYVNSYYREKLSEAIFRQQIMMMNGKTGAI
;
A
#
# COMPACT_ATOMS: atom_id res chain seq x y z
N MET A 1 6.28 -13.50 0.94
CA MET A 1 5.17 -14.10 1.67
C MET A 1 4.02 -14.39 0.72
N ASP A 2 3.31 -15.49 0.97
CA ASP A 2 2.23 -15.91 0.10
C ASP A 2 0.99 -15.03 0.26
N ASN A 3 0.56 -14.41 -0.83
CA ASN A 3 -0.62 -13.53 -0.85
C ASN A 3 -1.94 -14.30 -0.92
N GLU A 4 -1.87 -15.59 -1.18
CA GLU A 4 -3.06 -16.42 -1.35
C GLU A 4 -3.91 -16.46 -0.09
N TYR A 5 -3.28 -16.56 1.07
CA TYR A 5 -4.00 -16.53 2.33
C TYR A 5 -4.82 -15.26 2.50
N LEU A 6 -4.20 -14.11 2.24
CA LEU A 6 -4.88 -12.82 2.34
C LEU A 6 -6.10 -12.75 1.41
N LEU A 7 -5.92 -13.13 0.16
CA LEU A 7 -7.01 -13.08 -0.82
C LEU A 7 -8.15 -14.03 -0.46
N ASN A 8 -7.83 -15.23 -0.01
CA ASN A 8 -8.85 -16.20 0.41
C ASN A 8 -9.59 -15.74 1.66
N PHE A 9 -8.87 -15.14 2.61
CA PHE A 9 -9.48 -14.58 3.81
C PHE A 9 -10.52 -13.50 3.46
N LEU A 10 -10.14 -12.57 2.60
CA LEU A 10 -11.04 -11.47 2.20
C LEU A 10 -12.24 -11.99 1.41
N LYS A 11 -12.03 -13.00 0.57
CA LYS A 11 -13.11 -13.62 -0.18
C LYS A 11 -14.12 -14.30 0.75
N GLU A 12 -13.64 -15.04 1.73
CA GLU A 12 -14.49 -15.72 2.71
C GLU A 12 -15.30 -14.74 3.57
N LYS A 13 -14.74 -13.57 3.86
CA LYS A 13 -15.41 -12.52 4.61
C LYS A 13 -16.37 -11.69 3.76
N ASN A 14 -16.53 -12.01 2.49
CA ASN A 14 -17.38 -11.27 1.55
C ASN A 14 -17.05 -9.78 1.49
N VAL A 15 -15.76 -9.47 1.52
CA VAL A 15 -15.31 -8.07 1.43
C VAL A 15 -15.67 -7.50 0.06
N ALA A 16 -16.09 -6.24 0.03
CA ALA A 16 -16.48 -5.57 -1.19
C ALA A 16 -15.31 -5.48 -2.17
N THR A 17 -15.59 -5.74 -3.45
CA THR A 17 -14.63 -5.55 -4.54
C THR A 17 -15.04 -4.35 -5.38
N ILE A 18 -14.03 -3.60 -5.85
CA ILE A 18 -14.23 -2.47 -6.74
C ILE A 18 -13.31 -2.58 -7.95
N LYS A 19 -13.74 -2.01 -9.07
CA LYS A 19 -12.92 -1.90 -10.29
C LYS A 19 -12.71 -0.45 -10.60
N LYS A 20 -11.48 -0.11 -11.01
CA LYS A 20 -11.12 1.26 -11.39
C LYS A 20 -10.38 1.26 -12.72
N LYS A 21 -10.63 2.30 -13.49
CA LYS A 21 -10.01 2.51 -14.81
C LYS A 21 -8.62 3.08 -14.66
N LYS A 22 -7.84 2.96 -15.73
CA LYS A 22 -6.51 3.55 -15.84
C LYS A 22 -6.52 5.03 -15.45
N HIS A 23 -5.49 5.43 -14.72
CA HIS A 23 -5.25 6.78 -14.22
C HIS A 23 -6.21 7.24 -13.11
N THR A 24 -7.07 6.36 -12.59
CA THR A 24 -7.86 6.65 -11.40
C THR A 24 -6.99 6.53 -10.16
N TYR A 25 -7.12 7.49 -9.25
CA TYR A 25 -6.46 7.43 -7.93
C TYR A 25 -7.37 6.73 -6.93
N LEU A 26 -6.80 5.82 -6.14
CA LEU A 26 -7.48 5.24 -4.98
C LEU A 26 -7.26 6.08 -3.74
N THR A 27 -6.05 6.58 -3.57
CA THR A 27 -5.66 7.42 -2.44
C THR A 27 -4.83 8.58 -2.95
N TYR A 28 -4.89 9.69 -2.21
CA TYR A 28 -4.07 10.87 -2.46
C TYR A 28 -3.20 11.13 -1.25
N TYR A 29 -1.91 11.34 -1.48
CA TYR A 29 -0.95 11.64 -0.44
C TYR A 29 -1.45 12.79 0.44
N GLY A 30 -1.47 12.56 1.75
CA GLY A 30 -1.87 13.56 2.73
C GLY A 30 -3.36 13.73 2.96
N LEU A 31 -4.22 13.18 2.10
CA LEU A 31 -5.67 13.20 2.33
C LEU A 31 -6.10 12.06 3.24
N GLU A 32 -7.24 12.24 3.89
CA GLU A 32 -7.77 11.22 4.80
C GLU A 32 -8.04 9.92 4.07
N GLN A 33 -7.60 8.81 4.68
CA GLN A 33 -7.81 7.46 4.16
C GLN A 33 -8.59 6.65 5.19
N GLN A 34 -9.83 6.34 4.87
CA GLN A 34 -10.71 5.58 5.76
C GLN A 34 -10.77 4.10 5.42
N ASP A 35 -10.39 3.72 4.22
CA ASP A 35 -10.43 2.35 3.75
C ASP A 35 -9.01 1.80 3.54
N THR A 36 -8.88 0.49 3.76
CA THR A 36 -7.72 -0.28 3.36
C THR A 36 -8.02 -0.94 2.03
N TYR A 37 -7.10 -0.84 1.08
CA TYR A 37 -7.23 -1.46 -0.23
C TYR A 37 -6.25 -2.59 -0.40
N VAL A 38 -6.70 -3.67 -1.00
CA VAL A 38 -5.85 -4.80 -1.38
C VAL A 38 -5.98 -4.99 -2.88
N LEU A 39 -4.86 -4.96 -3.59
CA LEU A 39 -4.84 -5.21 -5.02
C LEU A 39 -5.18 -6.68 -5.26
N LYS A 40 -6.19 -6.93 -6.08
CA LYS A 40 -6.59 -8.28 -6.49
C LYS A 40 -6.05 -8.61 -7.87
N ASP A 41 -6.14 -7.65 -8.79
CA ASP A 41 -5.69 -7.82 -10.17
C ASP A 41 -5.42 -6.45 -10.79
N GLY A 42 -4.39 -6.37 -11.63
CA GLY A 42 -4.01 -5.16 -12.32
C GLY A 42 -2.66 -4.61 -11.84
N VAL A 43 -2.38 -3.36 -12.22
CA VAL A 43 -1.14 -2.67 -11.89
C VAL A 43 -1.46 -1.29 -11.31
N VAL A 44 -0.80 -0.95 -10.22
CA VAL A 44 -0.89 0.38 -9.61
C VAL A 44 0.51 0.96 -9.42
N LYS A 45 0.57 2.29 -9.32
CA LYS A 45 1.78 3.04 -9.01
C LYS A 45 1.60 3.76 -7.68
N THR A 46 2.59 3.69 -6.81
CA THR A 46 2.63 4.49 -5.59
C THR A 46 3.58 5.65 -5.75
N SER A 47 3.22 6.80 -5.21
CA SER A 47 4.01 8.02 -5.32
C SER A 47 3.71 8.98 -4.17
N VAL A 48 4.57 9.97 -4.01
CA VAL A 48 4.36 11.11 -3.10
C VAL A 48 4.57 12.40 -3.87
N ILE A 49 4.03 13.50 -3.34
CA ILE A 49 4.25 14.84 -3.89
C ILE A 49 5.31 15.52 -3.04
N LEU A 50 6.36 15.99 -3.68
CA LEU A 50 7.43 16.73 -3.04
C LEU A 50 7.00 18.17 -2.74
N PRO A 51 7.69 18.87 -1.84
CA PRO A 51 7.35 20.27 -1.51
C PRO A 51 7.36 21.22 -2.71
N ASP A 52 8.15 20.92 -3.74
CA ASP A 52 8.19 21.73 -4.98
C ASP A 52 7.10 21.36 -5.99
N GLY A 53 6.18 20.45 -5.61
CA GLY A 53 5.06 20.03 -6.46
C GLY A 53 5.36 18.87 -7.38
N ARG A 54 6.61 18.42 -7.47
CA ARG A 54 6.95 17.27 -8.31
C ARG A 54 6.46 15.97 -7.68
N GLU A 55 6.05 15.04 -8.55
CA GLU A 55 5.69 13.69 -8.13
C GLU A 55 6.96 12.83 -8.06
N PHE A 56 7.14 12.15 -6.93
CA PHE A 56 8.21 11.17 -6.74
C PHE A 56 7.60 9.77 -6.75
N ASN A 57 7.91 8.97 -7.77
CA ASN A 57 7.43 7.61 -7.88
C ASN A 57 8.19 6.70 -6.91
N ILE A 58 7.43 5.92 -6.13
CA ILE A 58 8.01 5.00 -5.15
C ILE A 58 8.11 3.59 -5.75
N SER A 59 6.99 3.07 -6.26
CA SER A 59 6.97 1.70 -6.78
C SER A 59 5.81 1.46 -7.72
N TYR A 60 5.91 0.38 -8.49
CA TYR A 60 4.82 -0.23 -9.24
C TYR A 60 4.48 -1.56 -8.59
N ILE A 61 3.20 -1.82 -8.37
CA ILE A 61 2.72 -3.06 -7.75
C ILE A 61 1.85 -3.78 -8.77
N ASN A 62 2.27 -4.98 -9.15
CA ASN A 62 1.58 -5.81 -10.15
C ASN A 62 1.19 -7.20 -9.62
N THR A 63 1.37 -7.43 -8.34
CA THR A 63 0.96 -8.66 -7.67
C THR A 63 0.00 -8.34 -6.54
N PRO A 64 -0.90 -9.26 -6.18
CA PRO A 64 -1.81 -9.01 -5.06
C PRO A 64 -1.06 -8.65 -3.78
N ASP A 65 -1.44 -7.52 -3.19
CA ASP A 65 -0.83 -7.04 -1.94
C ASP A 65 -1.69 -5.94 -1.32
N ILE A 66 -1.42 -5.65 -0.05
CA ILE A 66 -2.02 -4.51 0.64
C ILE A 66 -1.40 -3.24 0.10
N LEU A 67 -2.22 -2.23 -0.11
CA LEU A 67 -1.79 -0.94 -0.63
C LEU A 67 -1.83 0.12 0.48
N SER A 68 -0.72 0.85 0.63
CA SER A 68 -0.67 2.05 1.48
C SER A 68 -0.97 1.80 2.97
N LEU A 69 -0.57 0.64 3.50
CA LEU A 69 -0.83 0.26 4.90
C LEU A 69 0.33 0.72 5.78
N LEU A 70 0.28 1.96 6.28
CA LEU A 70 1.28 2.45 7.23
C LEU A 70 0.66 2.96 8.54
N ARG A 71 -0.66 2.79 8.70
CA ARG A 71 -1.37 3.27 9.89
C ARG A 71 -2.10 2.11 10.56
N ASP A 72 -1.97 2.03 11.87
CA ASP A 72 -2.72 1.06 12.66
C ASP A 72 -4.04 1.65 13.16
N GLN A 73 -4.80 0.84 13.91
CA GLN A 73 -6.10 1.25 14.42
C GLN A 73 -6.03 2.30 15.53
N VAL A 74 -4.87 2.47 16.17
CA VAL A 74 -4.70 3.40 17.30
C VAL A 74 -4.04 4.70 16.86
N SER A 75 -3.53 4.79 15.64
CA SER A 75 -2.92 5.99 15.12
C SER A 75 -3.95 7.11 14.98
N GLN A 76 -3.59 8.31 15.44
CA GLN A 76 -4.41 9.51 15.25
C GLN A 76 -4.33 10.05 13.83
N TYR A 77 -3.31 9.64 13.08
CA TYR A 77 -3.12 10.09 11.71
C TYR A 77 -3.88 9.16 10.77
N THR A 78 -4.81 9.73 10.01
CA THR A 78 -5.63 8.99 9.05
C THR A 78 -5.30 9.34 7.61
N SER A 79 -4.31 10.22 7.40
CA SER A 79 -3.90 10.63 6.06
C SER A 79 -3.18 9.52 5.31
N ALA A 80 -3.44 9.43 4.01
CA ALA A 80 -2.79 8.45 3.15
C ALA A 80 -1.29 8.75 3.03
N PRO A 81 -0.42 7.74 3.21
CA PRO A 81 1.03 7.94 3.09
C PRO A 81 1.49 8.06 1.64
N PHE A 82 0.69 7.61 0.69
CA PHE A 82 1.04 7.58 -0.73
C PHE A 82 -0.15 7.94 -1.60
N ASN A 83 0.13 8.47 -2.79
CA ASN A 83 -0.80 8.38 -3.90
C ASN A 83 -0.78 6.93 -4.41
N VAL A 84 -1.93 6.39 -4.73
CA VAL A 84 -2.06 5.09 -5.41
C VAL A 84 -2.90 5.31 -6.66
N ARG A 85 -2.30 5.11 -7.82
CA ARG A 85 -2.95 5.34 -9.12
C ARG A 85 -2.95 4.07 -9.96
N VAL A 86 -4.06 3.79 -10.63
CA VAL A 86 -4.20 2.64 -11.53
C VAL A 86 -3.40 2.90 -12.81
N GLU A 87 -2.56 1.95 -13.19
CA GLU A 87 -1.70 2.02 -14.38
C GLU A 87 -2.12 1.03 -15.48
N SER A 88 -2.79 -0.06 -15.15
CA SER A 88 -3.40 -0.97 -16.15
C SER A 88 -4.73 -0.41 -16.63
N ASP A 89 -5.26 -0.96 -17.73
CA ASP A 89 -6.55 -0.53 -18.27
C ASP A 89 -7.66 -0.59 -17.24
N VAL A 90 -7.66 -1.66 -16.43
CA VAL A 90 -8.56 -1.86 -15.29
C VAL A 90 -7.75 -2.50 -14.18
N ALA A 91 -8.08 -2.14 -12.95
CA ALA A 91 -7.58 -2.84 -11.77
C ALA A 91 -8.74 -3.16 -10.84
N THR A 92 -8.64 -4.29 -10.15
CA THR A 92 -9.65 -4.77 -9.21
C THR A 92 -9.05 -4.81 -7.81
N PHE A 93 -9.83 -4.36 -6.83
CA PHE A 93 -9.38 -4.23 -5.45
C PHE A 93 -10.43 -4.77 -4.50
N TYR A 94 -9.97 -5.28 -3.36
CA TYR A 94 -10.81 -5.34 -2.17
C TYR A 94 -10.75 -4.00 -1.46
N ARG A 95 -11.90 -3.53 -0.98
CA ARG A 95 -12.03 -2.31 -0.20
C ARG A 95 -12.62 -2.66 1.16
N ILE A 96 -11.87 -2.39 2.22
CA ILE A 96 -12.25 -2.74 3.58
C ILE A 96 -12.14 -1.50 4.45
N PRO A 97 -13.17 -1.13 5.23
CA PRO A 97 -13.01 -0.06 6.22
C PRO A 97 -11.79 -0.35 7.09
N ARG A 98 -10.97 0.66 7.34
CA ARG A 98 -9.72 0.50 8.07
C ARG A 98 -9.94 -0.15 9.44
N VAL A 99 -10.96 0.31 10.17
CA VAL A 99 -11.26 -0.23 11.50
C VAL A 99 -11.59 -1.72 11.42
N LEU A 100 -12.38 -2.12 10.43
CA LEU A 100 -12.75 -3.53 10.24
C LEU A 100 -11.55 -4.38 9.86
N PHE A 101 -10.67 -3.86 9.00
CA PHE A 101 -9.45 -4.57 8.61
C PHE A 101 -8.58 -4.88 9.85
N TRP A 102 -8.36 -3.89 10.70
CA TRP A 102 -7.56 -4.09 11.90
C TRP A 102 -8.24 -5.00 12.93
N ASP A 103 -9.57 -5.01 12.96
CA ASP A 103 -10.32 -5.96 13.77
C ASP A 103 -10.06 -7.40 13.31
N TYR A 104 -10.09 -7.64 12.00
CA TYR A 104 -9.73 -8.94 11.44
C TYR A 104 -8.27 -9.32 11.79
N VAL A 105 -7.35 -8.38 11.65
CA VAL A 105 -5.94 -8.64 11.99
C VAL A 105 -5.79 -9.03 13.46
N SER A 106 -6.50 -8.38 14.35
CA SER A 106 -6.40 -8.68 15.79
C SER A 106 -6.89 -10.08 16.16
N GLN A 107 -7.72 -10.70 15.33
CA GLN A 107 -8.35 -11.99 15.61
C GLN A 107 -7.75 -13.15 14.85
N ASP A 108 -6.84 -12.91 13.89
CA ASP A 108 -6.30 -13.95 13.03
C ASP A 108 -4.78 -13.89 13.02
N LYS A 109 -4.15 -14.96 13.51
CA LYS A 109 -2.70 -15.01 13.66
C LYS A 109 -1.97 -14.99 12.32
N GLU A 110 -2.47 -15.72 11.31
CA GLU A 110 -1.83 -15.75 9.99
C GLU A 110 -1.91 -14.39 9.31
N LEU A 111 -3.01 -13.68 9.51
CA LEU A 111 -3.16 -12.32 9.00
C LEU A 111 -2.20 -11.35 9.71
N GLN A 112 -2.01 -11.51 11.03
CA GLN A 112 -1.01 -10.75 11.77
C GLN A 112 0.39 -11.00 11.21
N ASP A 113 0.73 -12.26 10.95
CA ASP A 113 2.03 -12.62 10.39
C ASP A 113 2.23 -12.01 9.00
N TYR A 114 1.17 -11.99 8.19
CA TYR A 114 1.20 -11.34 6.87
C TYR A 114 1.49 -9.85 7.01
N VAL A 115 0.78 -9.16 7.88
CA VAL A 115 0.95 -7.72 8.10
C VAL A 115 2.35 -7.42 8.63
N ASN A 116 2.85 -8.22 9.56
CA ASN A 116 4.21 -8.06 10.07
C ASN A 116 5.26 -8.25 8.98
N SER A 117 5.07 -9.24 8.11
CA SER A 117 5.95 -9.44 6.94
C SER A 117 5.88 -8.27 5.98
N TYR A 118 4.70 -7.73 5.73
CA TYR A 118 4.50 -6.55 4.91
C TYR A 118 5.34 -5.38 5.43
N TYR A 119 5.26 -5.09 6.73
CA TYR A 119 6.03 -3.99 7.31
C TYR A 119 7.53 -4.23 7.23
N ARG A 120 7.98 -5.46 7.47
CA ARG A 120 9.41 -5.79 7.35
C ARG A 120 9.93 -5.60 5.94
N GLU A 121 9.16 -6.03 4.95
CA GLU A 121 9.54 -5.85 3.54
C GLU A 121 9.59 -4.37 3.16
N LYS A 122 8.60 -3.58 3.57
CA LYS A 122 8.58 -2.15 3.27
C LYS A 122 9.71 -1.41 3.97
N LEU A 123 10.02 -1.77 5.21
CA LEU A 123 11.14 -1.19 5.93
C LEU A 123 12.47 -1.54 5.25
N SER A 124 12.66 -2.79 4.86
CA SER A 124 13.87 -3.24 4.16
C SER A 124 14.06 -2.50 2.84
N GLU A 125 12.97 -2.33 2.06
CA GLU A 125 13.01 -1.58 0.82
C GLU A 125 13.40 -0.11 1.06
N ALA A 126 12.83 0.51 2.09
CA ALA A 126 13.13 1.89 2.43
C ALA A 126 14.59 2.06 2.84
N ILE A 127 15.11 1.15 3.65
CA ILE A 127 16.53 1.17 4.08
C ILE A 127 17.45 1.01 2.87
N PHE A 128 17.13 0.07 1.99
CA PHE A 128 17.93 -0.18 0.77
C PHE A 128 17.96 1.07 -0.12
N ARG A 129 16.82 1.70 -0.34
CA ARG A 129 16.76 2.94 -1.13
C ARG A 129 17.59 4.05 -0.49
N GLN A 130 17.52 4.18 0.82
CA GLN A 130 18.28 5.20 1.53
C GLN A 130 19.78 4.95 1.38
N GLN A 131 20.23 3.71 1.45
CA GLN A 131 21.62 3.36 1.23
C GLN A 131 22.09 3.73 -0.17
N ILE A 132 21.30 3.42 -1.19
CA ILE A 132 21.61 3.77 -2.58
C ILE A 132 21.69 5.30 -2.75
N MET A 133 20.73 6.03 -2.20
CA MET A 133 20.71 7.49 -2.27
C MET A 133 21.93 8.11 -1.58
N MET A 134 22.32 7.58 -0.44
CA MET A 134 23.51 8.05 0.29
C MET A 134 24.78 7.79 -0.52
N MET A 135 24.90 6.65 -1.15
CA MET A 135 26.05 6.32 -2.01
C MET A 135 26.11 7.28 -3.20
N ASN A 136 25.02 7.50 -3.89
CA ASN A 136 24.94 8.41 -5.03
C ASN A 136 25.20 9.86 -4.61
N GLY A 137 24.61 10.29 -3.51
CA GLY A 137 24.82 11.64 -2.99
C GLY A 137 26.27 11.88 -2.57
N LYS A 138 26.90 10.90 -1.94
CA LYS A 138 28.31 10.96 -1.55
C LYS A 138 29.20 11.03 -2.78
N THR A 139 28.92 10.25 -3.80
CA THR A 139 29.64 10.29 -5.07
C THR A 139 29.43 11.62 -5.77
N GLY A 140 28.21 12.14 -5.78
CA GLY A 140 27.88 13.42 -6.39
C GLY A 140 28.46 14.61 -5.66
N ALA A 141 28.73 14.49 -4.35
CA ALA A 141 29.31 15.57 -3.55
C ALA A 141 30.80 15.76 -3.80
N ILE A 142 31.45 14.79 -4.37
CA ILE A 142 32.86 14.84 -4.71
C ILE A 142 33.06 15.44 -6.10
#